data_4b46726651cdac071fb721a27ad0df7f
#
_entry.id   4b46726651cdac071fb721a27ad0df7f
#
_cell.length_a   1.000
_cell.length_b   1.000
_cell.length_c   1.000
_cell.angle_alpha   90.00
_cell.angle_beta   90.00
_cell.angle_gamma   90.00
#
_symmetry.space_group_name_H-M   'P 1'
#
loop_
_entity.id
_entity.type
_entity.pdbx_description
1 polymer ?
#
loop_
_entity_poly.entity_id
_entity_poly.type
_entity_poly.pdbx_seq_one_letter_code
_entity_poly.pdbx_strand_id
1 'polypeptide(L)'
;YSVATGTALTINTKTKKLYNGDKELIDISKAFTPQKIEFIKAGGSYAIVFGKKLQTFASKTLGITIVPVYAPSKEVSIAGQGLTAVEKIFNTNAVGTTPGKVLHAGSDVRVEVNIVGSQDTTGLMTSQELESMAATVISPIVDGAYQSGCHTASVWDNKSKANIPRLMKFMNDFGLITARDPKGVYHAMTDVIHKVLNDITVNEWAIIIGGDSHTRMSKGVAFGADSGTVALALATGEASMPIPESVKVTFKGDMKSYMDFRDVVHATQSQMLQQFGGENVFQGKIIEVHIGTLNADQAFTFTDWTAEMKAKASICISEDDTLIGSLEIAKSRIQIMIDKGMDNDNQVLKGLIAIADKRIA
;
A
#
# COMPACT_ATOMS: atom_id res chain seq x y z
N TYR A 1 9.80 16.30 -24.55
CA TYR A 1 9.27 16.54 -25.90
C TYR A 1 8.04 17.41 -25.79
N SER A 2 8.02 18.57 -26.42
CA SER A 2 6.82 19.39 -26.56
C SER A 2 6.13 19.03 -27.88
N VAL A 3 4.87 18.64 -27.79
CA VAL A 3 4.02 18.40 -28.95
C VAL A 3 2.90 19.43 -28.91
N ALA A 4 2.63 20.11 -30.01
CA ALA A 4 1.58 21.11 -30.07
C ALA A 4 0.21 20.49 -29.83
N THR A 5 -0.67 21.22 -29.14
CA THR A 5 -2.05 20.78 -28.92
C THR A 5 -2.75 20.57 -30.26
N GLY A 6 -3.45 19.45 -30.40
CA GLY A 6 -4.13 19.05 -31.64
C GLY A 6 -3.29 18.21 -32.60
N THR A 7 -2.01 17.96 -32.29
CA THR A 7 -1.19 17.05 -33.09
C THR A 7 -1.69 15.61 -32.97
N ALA A 8 -1.92 14.95 -34.10
CA ALA A 8 -2.24 13.53 -34.12
C ALA A 8 -1.00 12.69 -33.83
N LEU A 9 -1.10 11.84 -32.81
CA LEU A 9 -0.03 10.90 -32.44
C LEU A 9 -0.47 9.46 -32.69
N THR A 10 0.47 8.64 -33.13
CA THR A 10 0.23 7.21 -33.37
C THR A 10 1.00 6.37 -32.37
N ILE A 11 0.29 5.49 -31.64
CA ILE A 11 0.89 4.48 -30.78
C ILE A 11 0.96 3.16 -31.55
N ASN A 12 2.16 2.68 -31.77
CA ASN A 12 2.35 1.32 -32.28
C ASN A 12 2.51 0.33 -31.13
N THR A 13 1.45 -0.45 -30.88
CA THR A 13 1.40 -1.41 -29.76
C THR A 13 2.33 -2.61 -29.96
N LYS A 14 2.73 -2.91 -31.20
CA LYS A 14 3.68 -4.02 -31.46
C LYS A 14 5.11 -3.60 -31.17
N THR A 15 5.52 -2.42 -31.66
CA THR A 15 6.87 -1.89 -31.42
C THR A 15 6.99 -1.16 -30.10
N LYS A 16 5.86 -0.86 -29.42
CA LYS A 16 5.77 -0.09 -28.18
C LYS A 16 6.40 1.30 -28.31
N LYS A 17 6.08 1.98 -29.39
CA LYS A 17 6.63 3.31 -29.72
C LYS A 17 5.52 4.28 -30.03
N LEU A 18 5.78 5.56 -29.70
CA LEU A 18 4.93 6.70 -30.01
C LEU A 18 5.52 7.48 -31.18
N TYR A 19 4.70 7.84 -32.16
CA TYR A 19 5.10 8.55 -33.37
C TYR A 19 4.29 9.83 -33.58
N ASN A 20 4.93 10.81 -34.20
CA ASN A 20 4.28 11.96 -34.86
C ASN A 20 4.54 11.83 -36.38
N GLY A 21 3.53 11.36 -37.12
CA GLY A 21 3.75 10.88 -38.47
C GLY A 21 4.78 9.74 -38.50
N ASP A 22 5.82 9.86 -39.30
CA ASP A 22 6.91 8.86 -39.38
C ASP A 22 8.00 9.06 -38.35
N LYS A 23 7.96 10.17 -37.58
CA LYS A 23 8.97 10.48 -36.59
C LYS A 23 8.70 9.77 -35.27
N GLU A 24 9.61 8.88 -34.86
CA GLU A 24 9.61 8.31 -33.52
C GLU A 24 9.85 9.39 -32.45
N LEU A 25 8.97 9.49 -31.47
CA LEU A 25 9.08 10.44 -30.36
C LEU A 25 9.62 9.76 -29.10
N ILE A 26 9.03 8.65 -28.69
CA ILE A 26 9.29 8.01 -27.41
C ILE A 26 9.16 6.49 -27.56
N ASP A 27 10.12 5.76 -26.99
CA ASP A 27 9.95 4.34 -26.68
C ASP A 27 9.14 4.20 -25.37
N ILE A 28 7.93 3.67 -25.49
CA ILE A 28 7.01 3.47 -24.37
C ILE A 28 7.04 2.03 -23.84
N SER A 29 8.03 1.21 -24.23
CA SER A 29 8.15 -0.20 -23.81
C SER A 29 8.21 -0.34 -22.30
N LYS A 30 8.89 0.60 -21.61
CA LYS A 30 8.96 0.64 -20.14
C LYS A 30 7.63 1.00 -19.47
N ALA A 31 6.79 1.80 -20.15
CA ALA A 31 5.47 2.18 -19.64
C ALA A 31 4.41 1.09 -19.86
N PHE A 32 4.60 0.22 -20.86
CA PHE A 32 3.70 -0.87 -21.22
C PHE A 32 4.33 -2.23 -20.87
N THR A 33 4.37 -2.51 -19.56
CA THR A 33 4.75 -3.85 -19.09
C THR A 33 3.75 -4.89 -19.61
N PRO A 34 4.13 -6.18 -19.70
CA PRO A 34 3.22 -7.25 -20.10
C PRO A 34 1.90 -7.23 -19.32
N GLN A 35 1.96 -6.96 -18.01
CA GLN A 35 0.81 -6.86 -17.13
C GLN A 35 -0.10 -5.68 -17.48
N LYS A 36 0.46 -4.50 -17.74
CA LYS A 36 -0.35 -3.33 -18.18
C LYS A 36 -1.02 -3.59 -19.52
N ILE A 37 -0.34 -4.26 -20.44
CA ILE A 37 -0.94 -4.66 -21.72
C ILE A 37 -2.10 -5.65 -21.50
N GLU A 38 -1.95 -6.60 -20.58
CA GLU A 38 -3.03 -7.51 -20.18
C GLU A 38 -4.25 -6.75 -19.64
N PHE A 39 -4.02 -5.80 -18.72
CA PHE A 39 -5.08 -4.96 -18.17
C PHE A 39 -5.81 -4.16 -19.25
N ILE A 40 -5.07 -3.55 -20.18
CA ILE A 40 -5.67 -2.79 -21.29
C ILE A 40 -6.51 -3.71 -22.18
N LYS A 41 -6.00 -4.89 -22.54
CA LYS A 41 -6.71 -5.88 -23.36
C LYS A 41 -7.98 -6.42 -22.68
N ALA A 42 -7.94 -6.56 -21.37
CA ALA A 42 -9.09 -7.05 -20.59
C ALA A 42 -10.15 -5.97 -20.33
N GLY A 43 -9.87 -4.69 -20.63
CA GLY A 43 -10.76 -3.58 -20.30
C GLY A 43 -10.57 -3.01 -18.90
N GLY A 44 -9.42 -3.33 -18.26
CA GLY A 44 -9.03 -2.81 -16.95
C GLY A 44 -8.61 -3.89 -15.97
N SER A 45 -8.06 -3.46 -14.83
CA SER A 45 -7.58 -4.35 -13.77
C SER A 45 -8.71 -5.19 -13.14
N TYR A 46 -9.90 -4.62 -12.99
CA TYR A 46 -11.06 -5.31 -12.42
C TYR A 46 -11.44 -6.54 -13.24
N ALA A 47 -11.53 -6.39 -14.57
CA ALA A 47 -11.88 -7.49 -15.47
C ALA A 47 -10.90 -8.67 -15.34
N ILE A 48 -9.60 -8.41 -15.15
CA ILE A 48 -8.59 -9.46 -14.93
C ILE A 48 -8.80 -10.14 -13.58
N VAL A 49 -8.94 -9.36 -12.50
CA VAL A 49 -9.04 -9.93 -11.14
C VAL A 49 -10.30 -10.77 -11.01
N PHE A 50 -11.46 -10.25 -11.44
CA PHE A 50 -12.71 -11.00 -11.44
C PHE A 50 -12.66 -12.20 -12.36
N GLY A 51 -12.12 -12.05 -13.58
CA GLY A 51 -11.96 -13.15 -14.52
C GLY A 51 -11.12 -14.29 -13.94
N LYS A 52 -10.00 -13.97 -13.28
CA LYS A 52 -9.16 -14.98 -12.60
C LYS A 52 -9.91 -15.67 -11.45
N LYS A 53 -10.64 -14.92 -10.63
CA LYS A 53 -11.44 -15.51 -9.54
C LYS A 53 -12.57 -16.40 -10.07
N LEU A 54 -13.28 -15.96 -11.10
CA LEU A 54 -14.32 -16.77 -11.75
C LEU A 54 -13.74 -18.05 -12.38
N GLN A 55 -12.59 -17.98 -13.03
CA GLN A 55 -11.90 -19.14 -13.56
C GLN A 55 -11.53 -20.13 -12.46
N THR A 56 -10.95 -19.66 -11.36
CA THR A 56 -10.59 -20.50 -10.21
C THR A 56 -11.84 -21.14 -9.60
N PHE A 57 -12.91 -20.38 -9.43
CA PHE A 57 -14.18 -20.90 -8.91
C PHE A 57 -14.79 -21.95 -9.86
N ALA A 58 -14.86 -21.66 -11.15
CA ALA A 58 -15.40 -22.57 -12.16
C ALA A 58 -14.56 -23.87 -12.24
N SER A 59 -13.24 -23.77 -12.25
CA SER A 59 -12.33 -24.93 -12.23
C SER A 59 -12.60 -25.83 -11.03
N LYS A 60 -12.70 -25.23 -9.83
CA LYS A 60 -12.98 -25.95 -8.60
C LYS A 60 -14.38 -26.59 -8.59
N THR A 61 -15.40 -25.86 -9.05
CA THR A 61 -16.80 -26.32 -9.03
C THR A 61 -17.09 -27.39 -10.07
N LEU A 62 -16.50 -27.25 -11.24
CA LEU A 62 -16.75 -28.16 -12.38
C LEU A 62 -15.73 -29.30 -12.48
N GLY A 63 -14.68 -29.26 -11.65
CA GLY A 63 -13.60 -30.28 -11.70
C GLY A 63 -12.80 -30.26 -13.00
N ILE A 64 -12.76 -29.13 -13.71
CA ILE A 64 -12.07 -28.99 -15.00
C ILE A 64 -10.82 -28.14 -14.88
N THR A 65 -9.80 -28.47 -15.66
CA THR A 65 -8.61 -27.61 -15.79
C THR A 65 -8.90 -26.52 -16.81
N ILE A 66 -8.92 -25.27 -16.36
CA ILE A 66 -9.08 -24.12 -17.25
C ILE A 66 -7.70 -23.59 -17.60
N VAL A 67 -7.42 -23.45 -18.90
CA VAL A 67 -6.23 -22.75 -19.38
C VAL A 67 -6.38 -21.27 -19.01
N PRO A 68 -5.43 -20.67 -18.25
CA PRO A 68 -5.51 -19.28 -17.89
C PRO A 68 -5.57 -18.39 -19.14
N VAL A 69 -6.62 -17.59 -19.27
CA VAL A 69 -6.74 -16.62 -20.37
C VAL A 69 -5.69 -15.52 -20.21
N TYR A 70 -5.22 -15.32 -18.98
CA TYR A 70 -4.26 -14.27 -18.63
C TYR A 70 -2.92 -14.94 -18.25
N ALA A 71 -1.85 -14.49 -18.89
CA ALA A 71 -0.51 -15.02 -18.63
C ALA A 71 -0.13 -14.79 -17.14
N PRO A 72 0.53 -15.78 -16.51
CA PRO A 72 1.13 -15.56 -15.20
C PRO A 72 2.18 -14.45 -15.31
N SER A 73 2.40 -13.71 -14.22
CA SER A 73 3.46 -12.70 -14.13
C SER A 73 4.78 -13.32 -14.59
N LYS A 74 5.52 -12.58 -15.44
CA LYS A 74 6.80 -13.06 -15.94
C LYS A 74 7.80 -13.05 -14.78
N GLU A 75 8.12 -14.22 -14.28
CA GLU A 75 9.10 -14.40 -13.22
C GLU A 75 10.50 -14.27 -13.80
N VAL A 76 11.31 -13.41 -13.21
CA VAL A 76 12.74 -13.29 -13.51
C VAL A 76 13.50 -13.81 -12.29
N SER A 77 14.04 -15.02 -12.39
CA SER A 77 14.93 -15.55 -11.36
C SER A 77 16.36 -15.19 -11.73
N ILE A 78 17.07 -14.50 -10.83
CA ILE A 78 18.52 -14.33 -10.89
C ILE A 78 19.10 -15.22 -9.80
N ALA A 79 19.54 -16.40 -10.18
CA ALA A 79 20.16 -17.35 -9.26
C ALA A 79 21.42 -16.75 -8.61
N GLY A 80 21.55 -16.84 -7.28
CA GLY A 80 22.75 -16.50 -6.53
C GLY A 80 22.86 -15.08 -6.00
N GLN A 81 21.86 -14.22 -6.16
CA GLN A 81 21.84 -12.90 -5.52
C GLN A 81 21.08 -12.94 -4.20
N GLY A 82 21.58 -12.20 -3.18
CA GLY A 82 20.85 -11.98 -1.93
C GLY A 82 19.61 -11.14 -2.17
N LEU A 83 18.54 -11.38 -1.39
CA LEU A 83 17.30 -10.59 -1.45
C LEU A 83 17.37 -9.41 -0.49
N THR A 84 16.89 -8.26 -0.95
CA THR A 84 16.58 -7.12 -0.08
C THR A 84 15.41 -7.45 0.84
N ALA A 85 15.18 -6.68 1.90
CA ALA A 85 14.04 -6.90 2.79
C ALA A 85 12.71 -6.73 2.02
N VAL A 86 12.64 -5.76 1.13
CA VAL A 86 11.47 -5.53 0.26
C VAL A 86 11.22 -6.74 -0.63
N GLU A 87 12.23 -7.25 -1.32
CA GLU A 87 12.07 -8.44 -2.16
C GLU A 87 11.59 -9.65 -1.36
N LYS A 88 12.06 -9.84 -0.12
CA LYS A 88 11.58 -10.89 0.78
C LYS A 88 10.10 -10.73 1.09
N ILE A 89 9.64 -9.51 1.43
CA ILE A 89 8.23 -9.22 1.73
C ILE A 89 7.36 -9.49 0.51
N PHE A 90 7.79 -9.03 -0.67
CA PHE A 90 7.04 -9.26 -1.90
C PHE A 90 6.96 -10.74 -2.27
N ASN A 91 8.05 -11.50 -2.11
CA ASN A 91 8.05 -12.95 -2.38
C ASN A 91 7.16 -13.71 -1.39
N THR A 92 7.11 -13.27 -0.11
CA THR A 92 6.25 -13.89 0.91
C THR A 92 4.76 -13.71 0.60
N ASN A 93 4.39 -12.54 0.07
CA ASN A 93 2.99 -12.21 -0.24
C ASN A 93 2.61 -12.46 -1.71
N ALA A 94 3.51 -12.99 -2.52
CA ALA A 94 3.27 -13.18 -3.95
C ALA A 94 2.21 -14.25 -4.22
N VAL A 95 1.24 -13.91 -5.08
CA VAL A 95 0.13 -14.79 -5.46
C VAL A 95 0.35 -15.38 -6.85
N GLY A 96 0.18 -16.69 -6.97
CA GLY A 96 0.23 -17.38 -8.26
C GLY A 96 1.64 -17.47 -8.87
N THR A 97 2.66 -17.43 -8.03
CA THR A 97 4.05 -17.65 -8.44
C THR A 97 4.36 -19.15 -8.57
N THR A 98 5.35 -19.48 -9.39
CA THR A 98 5.82 -20.87 -9.52
C THR A 98 6.64 -21.24 -8.29
N PRO A 99 6.35 -22.36 -7.60
CA PRO A 99 7.15 -22.80 -6.47
C PRO A 99 8.65 -22.86 -6.78
N GLY A 100 9.47 -22.28 -5.91
CA GLY A 100 10.93 -22.26 -6.04
C GLY A 100 11.50 -21.16 -6.93
N LYS A 101 10.66 -20.33 -7.55
CA LYS A 101 11.12 -19.11 -8.22
C LYS A 101 11.12 -17.92 -7.29
N VAL A 102 12.16 -17.11 -7.39
CA VAL A 102 12.36 -15.90 -6.62
C VAL A 102 12.18 -14.68 -7.52
N LEU A 103 11.41 -13.72 -7.06
CA LEU A 103 11.15 -12.46 -7.75
C LEU A 103 12.10 -11.37 -7.25
N HIS A 104 12.62 -10.58 -8.17
CA HIS A 104 13.52 -9.46 -7.90
C HIS A 104 12.89 -8.12 -8.31
N ALA A 105 13.52 -7.03 -7.91
CA ALA A 105 13.15 -5.68 -8.32
C ALA A 105 12.95 -5.60 -9.85
N GLY A 106 11.88 -4.94 -10.28
CA GLY A 106 11.45 -4.86 -11.68
C GLY A 106 10.52 -5.98 -12.14
N SER A 107 10.34 -7.07 -11.35
CA SER A 107 9.35 -8.10 -11.64
C SER A 107 7.94 -7.59 -11.36
N ASP A 108 7.01 -7.76 -12.30
CA ASP A 108 5.59 -7.55 -12.04
C ASP A 108 5.04 -8.71 -11.19
N VAL A 109 4.38 -8.37 -10.11
CA VAL A 109 3.83 -9.36 -9.16
C VAL A 109 2.43 -8.98 -8.71
N ARG A 110 1.61 -10.00 -8.45
CA ARG A 110 0.37 -9.87 -7.70
C ARG A 110 0.66 -10.32 -6.26
N VAL A 111 0.26 -9.50 -5.29
CA VAL A 111 0.53 -9.73 -3.86
C VAL A 111 -0.75 -9.70 -3.05
N GLU A 112 -0.78 -10.45 -1.98
CA GLU A 112 -1.79 -10.30 -0.92
C GLU A 112 -1.59 -8.98 -0.20
N VAL A 113 -2.70 -8.34 0.15
CA VAL A 113 -2.75 -7.07 0.90
C VAL A 113 -3.36 -7.33 2.26
N ASN A 114 -2.57 -7.10 3.31
CA ASN A 114 -2.98 -7.42 4.69
C ASN A 114 -3.75 -6.29 5.34
N ILE A 115 -3.36 -5.03 5.09
CA ILE A 115 -4.00 -3.87 5.72
C ILE A 115 -4.42 -2.89 4.63
N VAL A 116 -5.64 -2.39 4.71
CA VAL A 116 -6.18 -1.40 3.78
C VAL A 116 -6.70 -0.20 4.54
N GLY A 117 -6.33 0.99 4.09
CA GLY A 117 -6.79 2.25 4.64
C GLY A 117 -7.46 3.14 3.62
N SER A 118 -8.48 3.87 4.04
CA SER A 118 -9.10 4.94 3.29
C SER A 118 -9.29 6.17 4.18
N GLN A 119 -9.41 7.34 3.59
CA GLN A 119 -9.68 8.57 4.31
C GLN A 119 -10.88 9.29 3.68
N ASP A 120 -11.40 10.31 4.34
CA ASP A 120 -12.69 10.91 4.02
C ASP A 120 -12.75 11.63 2.66
N THR A 121 -11.62 12.07 2.09
CA THR A 121 -11.62 12.63 0.72
C THR A 121 -11.68 11.56 -0.37
N THR A 122 -11.25 10.34 -0.09
CA THR A 122 -11.25 9.21 -1.05
C THR A 122 -12.31 8.15 -0.73
N GLY A 123 -12.81 8.08 0.49
CA GLY A 123 -13.69 7.01 0.97
C GLY A 123 -14.99 6.88 0.19
N LEU A 124 -15.61 7.99 -0.21
CA LEU A 124 -16.81 7.96 -1.03
C LEU A 124 -16.56 7.45 -2.44
N MET A 125 -15.41 7.77 -3.03
CA MET A 125 -14.99 7.22 -4.32
C MET A 125 -14.69 5.72 -4.18
N THR A 126 -14.01 5.31 -3.12
CA THR A 126 -13.75 3.90 -2.79
C THR A 126 -15.05 3.12 -2.67
N SER A 127 -16.07 3.68 -1.98
CA SER A 127 -17.41 3.08 -1.88
C SER A 127 -18.06 2.89 -3.26
N GLN A 128 -18.00 3.90 -4.11
CA GLN A 128 -18.57 3.82 -5.47
C GLN A 128 -17.85 2.78 -6.34
N GLU A 129 -16.54 2.66 -6.21
CA GLU A 129 -15.76 1.62 -6.89
C GLU A 129 -16.13 0.22 -6.41
N LEU A 130 -16.34 0.03 -5.09
CA LEU A 130 -16.82 -1.25 -4.54
C LEU A 130 -18.23 -1.58 -5.05
N GLU A 131 -19.13 -0.60 -5.11
CA GLU A 131 -20.46 -0.76 -5.68
C GLU A 131 -20.38 -1.18 -7.17
N SER A 132 -19.51 -0.53 -7.95
CA SER A 132 -19.30 -0.86 -9.36
C SER A 132 -18.76 -2.28 -9.58
N MET A 133 -18.04 -2.81 -8.59
CA MET A 133 -17.56 -4.19 -8.56
C MET A 133 -18.58 -5.19 -8.00
N ALA A 134 -19.77 -4.75 -7.59
CA ALA A 134 -20.73 -5.54 -6.84
C ALA A 134 -20.12 -6.22 -5.60
N ALA A 135 -19.14 -5.59 -4.98
CA ALA A 135 -18.52 -6.08 -3.75
C ALA A 135 -19.46 -5.78 -2.57
N THR A 136 -19.74 -6.78 -1.76
CA THR A 136 -20.63 -6.66 -0.58
C THR A 136 -19.91 -6.92 0.73
N VAL A 137 -18.70 -7.46 0.67
CA VAL A 137 -17.88 -7.79 1.84
C VAL A 137 -16.42 -7.51 1.52
N ILE A 138 -15.64 -7.28 2.57
CA ILE A 138 -14.18 -7.20 2.47
C ILE A 138 -13.61 -8.61 2.28
N SER A 139 -12.55 -8.71 1.51
CA SER A 139 -11.83 -9.98 1.34
C SER A 139 -11.30 -10.50 2.68
N PRO A 140 -11.45 -11.81 2.98
CA PRO A 140 -10.90 -12.40 4.19
C PRO A 140 -9.36 -12.45 4.24
N ILE A 141 -8.68 -12.08 3.16
CA ILE A 141 -7.23 -11.92 3.11
C ILE A 141 -6.80 -10.64 3.86
N VAL A 142 -7.69 -9.64 3.90
CA VAL A 142 -7.42 -8.37 4.59
C VAL A 142 -7.58 -8.54 6.09
N ASP A 143 -6.47 -8.51 6.83
CA ASP A 143 -6.44 -8.63 8.30
C ASP A 143 -7.10 -7.44 8.99
N GLY A 144 -7.02 -6.24 8.39
CA GLY A 144 -7.61 -5.02 8.93
C GLY A 144 -7.91 -3.97 7.87
N ALA A 145 -9.09 -3.39 7.92
CA ALA A 145 -9.51 -2.31 7.05
C ALA A 145 -9.99 -1.09 7.86
N TYR A 146 -9.44 0.07 7.56
CA TYR A 146 -9.66 1.30 8.32
C TYR A 146 -10.16 2.44 7.43
N GLN A 147 -11.15 3.18 7.94
CA GLN A 147 -11.63 4.41 7.33
C GLN A 147 -11.45 5.59 8.29
N SER A 148 -10.62 6.56 7.88
CA SER A 148 -10.38 7.79 8.64
C SER A 148 -11.34 8.91 8.24
N GLY A 149 -11.52 9.85 9.15
CA GLY A 149 -12.18 11.15 8.93
C GLY A 149 -11.24 12.32 9.18
N CYS A 150 -9.98 12.25 8.76
CA CYS A 150 -8.96 13.20 9.18
C CYS A 150 -8.75 14.41 8.26
N HIS A 151 -9.20 14.40 7.01
CA HIS A 151 -8.91 15.46 6.04
C HIS A 151 -10.01 16.52 5.93
N THR A 152 -11.27 16.12 5.94
CA THR A 152 -12.43 17.03 5.80
C THR A 152 -13.24 17.18 7.08
N ALA A 153 -12.72 16.69 8.16
CA ALA A 153 -13.42 16.62 9.43
C ALA A 153 -13.72 17.98 10.06
N SER A 154 -12.95 19.03 9.76
CA SER A 154 -13.31 20.42 10.04
C SER A 154 -14.45 20.89 9.14
N VAL A 155 -15.60 20.24 9.23
CA VAL A 155 -16.74 20.39 8.33
C VAL A 155 -17.34 21.79 8.43
N TRP A 156 -16.75 22.73 7.72
CA TRP A 156 -17.16 24.14 7.73
C TRP A 156 -18.36 24.43 6.82
N ASP A 157 -18.56 23.58 5.79
CA ASP A 157 -19.59 23.78 4.78
C ASP A 157 -20.64 22.65 4.78
N ASN A 158 -21.83 22.98 4.26
CA ASN A 158 -22.95 22.04 4.21
C ASN A 158 -22.70 20.87 3.25
N LYS A 159 -21.86 21.04 2.22
CA LYS A 159 -21.55 20.00 1.25
C LYS A 159 -20.72 18.90 1.91
N SER A 160 -19.70 19.26 2.66
CA SER A 160 -18.88 18.32 3.43
C SER A 160 -19.72 17.62 4.50
N LYS A 161 -20.60 18.36 5.22
CA LYS A 161 -21.54 17.76 6.20
C LYS A 161 -22.43 16.69 5.57
N ALA A 162 -22.92 16.91 4.35
CA ALA A 162 -23.77 15.96 3.65
C ALA A 162 -23.06 14.64 3.27
N ASN A 163 -21.74 14.63 3.25
CA ASN A 163 -20.96 13.42 2.96
C ASN A 163 -20.82 12.49 4.17
N ILE A 164 -20.91 13.01 5.39
CA ILE A 164 -20.74 12.21 6.63
C ILE A 164 -21.69 11.00 6.68
N PRO A 165 -23.02 11.13 6.47
CA PRO A 165 -23.91 9.97 6.52
C PRO A 165 -23.58 8.89 5.48
N ARG A 166 -23.10 9.31 4.28
CA ARG A 166 -22.70 8.38 3.22
C ARG A 166 -21.41 7.64 3.59
N LEU A 167 -20.46 8.35 4.19
CA LEU A 167 -19.23 7.77 4.69
C LEU A 167 -19.50 6.80 5.83
N MET A 168 -20.40 7.15 6.77
CA MET A 168 -20.83 6.27 7.85
C MET A 168 -21.52 5.01 7.31
N LYS A 169 -22.37 5.15 6.28
CA LYS A 169 -22.98 4.00 5.63
C LYS A 169 -21.92 3.07 5.07
N PHE A 170 -20.93 3.60 4.35
CA PHE A 170 -19.81 2.82 3.82
C PHE A 170 -19.05 2.07 4.93
N MET A 171 -18.70 2.76 6.02
CA MET A 171 -18.01 2.16 7.15
C MET A 171 -18.80 1.01 7.79
N ASN A 172 -20.11 1.20 7.94
CA ASN A 172 -20.98 0.19 8.57
C ASN A 172 -21.26 -0.99 7.64
N ASP A 173 -21.55 -0.74 6.36
CA ASP A 173 -21.84 -1.79 5.38
C ASP A 173 -20.66 -2.77 5.21
N PHE A 174 -19.45 -2.29 5.34
CA PHE A 174 -18.23 -3.08 5.18
C PHE A 174 -17.53 -3.43 6.50
N GLY A 175 -18.08 -3.02 7.64
CA GLY A 175 -17.49 -3.33 8.95
C GLY A 175 -16.09 -2.74 9.17
N LEU A 176 -15.83 -1.53 8.63
CA LEU A 176 -14.51 -0.91 8.72
C LEU A 176 -14.20 -0.42 10.13
N ILE A 177 -12.97 -0.59 10.56
CA ILE A 177 -12.46 0.08 11.76
C ILE A 177 -12.53 1.60 11.52
N THR A 178 -13.06 2.35 12.47
CA THR A 178 -13.17 3.81 12.38
C THR A 178 -13.28 4.46 13.75
N ALA A 179 -13.01 5.76 13.82
CA ALA A 179 -13.14 6.54 15.03
C ALA A 179 -14.62 6.73 15.41
N ARG A 180 -15.13 5.85 16.26
CA ARG A 180 -16.48 5.90 16.85
C ARG A 180 -16.42 5.49 18.32
N ASP A 181 -17.45 5.81 19.07
CA ASP A 181 -17.60 5.37 20.44
C ASP A 181 -18.41 4.04 20.51
N PRO A 182 -18.49 3.40 21.69
CA PRO A 182 -19.28 2.19 21.89
C PRO A 182 -20.78 2.32 21.62
N LYS A 183 -21.30 3.55 21.49
CA LYS A 183 -22.67 3.84 21.07
C LYS A 183 -22.83 3.95 19.56
N GLY A 184 -21.73 3.75 18.80
CA GLY A 184 -21.69 3.85 17.35
C GLY A 184 -21.64 5.29 16.82
N VAL A 185 -21.42 6.29 17.69
CA VAL A 185 -21.29 7.68 17.26
C VAL A 185 -19.91 7.88 16.65
N TYR A 186 -19.89 8.32 15.40
CA TYR A 186 -18.67 8.64 14.67
C TYR A 186 -18.02 9.94 15.16
N HIS A 187 -16.74 9.90 15.40
CA HIS A 187 -15.93 11.03 15.82
C HIS A 187 -14.91 11.39 14.74
N ALA A 188 -15.22 12.41 13.95
CA ALA A 188 -14.27 12.96 13.00
C ALA A 188 -13.12 13.69 13.72
N MET A 189 -11.95 13.80 13.06
CA MET A 189 -10.73 14.49 13.54
C MET A 189 -10.11 13.92 14.85
N THR A 190 -10.45 12.74 15.24
CA THR A 190 -9.87 12.13 16.45
C THR A 190 -8.63 11.30 16.17
N ASP A 191 -8.31 11.11 14.90
CA ASP A 191 -7.23 10.27 14.43
C ASP A 191 -6.68 10.75 13.08
N VAL A 192 -5.51 10.22 12.71
CA VAL A 192 -4.85 10.45 11.43
C VAL A 192 -4.62 9.10 10.76
N ILE A 193 -5.05 8.94 9.51
CA ILE A 193 -5.05 7.67 8.77
C ILE A 193 -3.71 6.93 8.90
N HIS A 194 -2.59 7.57 8.56
CA HIS A 194 -1.29 6.90 8.54
C HIS A 194 -0.82 6.50 9.94
N LYS A 195 -1.18 7.25 10.98
CA LYS A 195 -0.87 6.87 12.36
C LYS A 195 -1.63 5.63 12.80
N VAL A 196 -2.94 5.58 12.51
CA VAL A 196 -3.76 4.39 12.84
C VAL A 196 -3.33 3.18 12.04
N LEU A 197 -3.07 3.34 10.73
CA LEU A 197 -2.55 2.24 9.90
C LEU A 197 -1.23 1.69 10.45
N ASN A 198 -0.32 2.55 10.91
CA ASN A 198 0.93 2.11 11.54
C ASN A 198 0.65 1.34 12.83
N ASP A 199 -0.34 1.77 13.64
CA ASP A 199 -0.66 1.12 14.90
C ASP A 199 -1.36 -0.24 14.70
N ILE A 200 -2.22 -0.40 13.69
CA ILE A 200 -2.89 -1.67 13.37
C ILE A 200 -2.03 -2.61 12.51
N THR A 201 -0.90 -2.16 11.98
CA THR A 201 0.05 -3.03 11.30
C THR A 201 0.87 -3.78 12.35
N VAL A 202 0.56 -5.05 12.55
CA VAL A 202 1.17 -5.94 13.54
C VAL A 202 1.96 -7.08 12.91
N ASN A 203 2.29 -6.94 11.64
CA ASN A 203 3.06 -7.91 10.86
C ASN A 203 4.09 -7.15 10.02
N GLU A 204 5.36 -7.36 10.29
CA GLU A 204 6.47 -6.73 9.55
C GLU A 204 6.60 -7.25 8.10
N TRP A 205 5.93 -8.33 7.77
CA TRP A 205 5.85 -8.87 6.41
C TRP A 205 4.63 -8.40 5.63
N ALA A 206 3.80 -7.52 6.24
CA ALA A 206 2.56 -7.06 5.62
C ALA A 206 2.80 -6.18 4.41
N ILE A 207 1.87 -6.24 3.46
CA ILE A 207 1.68 -5.24 2.41
C ILE A 207 0.44 -4.43 2.74
N ILE A 208 0.61 -3.11 2.73
CA ILE A 208 -0.41 -2.13 3.13
C ILE A 208 -0.74 -1.23 1.95
N ILE A 209 -2.02 -1.04 1.67
CA ILE A 209 -2.52 -0.10 0.66
C ILE A 209 -3.38 0.97 1.35
N GLY A 210 -3.08 2.23 1.10
CA GLY A 210 -3.86 3.33 1.69
C GLY A 210 -4.18 4.45 0.71
N GLY A 211 -5.34 5.06 0.88
CA GLY A 211 -5.83 6.16 0.04
C GLY A 211 -5.22 7.52 0.40
N ASP A 212 -3.97 7.53 0.82
CA ASP A 212 -3.22 8.72 1.21
C ASP A 212 -1.75 8.60 0.78
N SER A 213 -1.15 9.71 0.33
CA SER A 213 0.26 9.74 -0.11
C SER A 213 1.24 9.41 1.00
N HIS A 214 0.89 9.71 2.26
CA HIS A 214 1.65 9.39 3.46
C HIS A 214 1.35 8.00 4.02
N THR A 215 0.78 7.09 3.22
CA THR A 215 0.69 5.67 3.59
C THR A 215 2.09 5.07 3.57
N ARG A 216 2.83 5.30 4.64
CA ARG A 216 4.21 4.86 4.88
C ARG A 216 4.31 4.37 6.31
N MET A 217 4.72 3.12 6.50
CA MET A 217 4.70 2.50 7.82
C MET A 217 6.09 2.10 8.27
N SER A 218 6.30 2.02 9.57
CA SER A 218 7.54 1.50 10.14
C SER A 218 7.59 -0.03 10.15
N LYS A 219 6.43 -0.69 9.98
CA LYS A 219 6.29 -2.15 9.87
C LYS A 219 5.59 -2.48 8.56
N GLY A 220 6.06 -3.50 7.85
CA GLY A 220 5.56 -3.84 6.52
C GLY A 220 5.94 -2.83 5.44
N VAL A 221 5.46 -3.06 4.23
CA VAL A 221 5.65 -2.15 3.07
C VAL A 221 4.32 -1.52 2.71
N ALA A 222 4.24 -0.20 2.83
CA ALA A 222 2.99 0.54 2.65
C ALA A 222 3.03 1.49 1.46
N PHE A 223 1.97 1.47 0.66
CA PHE A 223 1.83 2.26 -0.56
C PHE A 223 0.62 3.17 -0.50
N GLY A 224 0.82 4.45 -0.81
CA GLY A 224 -0.27 5.34 -1.17
C GLY A 224 -0.85 4.97 -2.53
N ALA A 225 -2.18 4.95 -2.63
CA ALA A 225 -2.91 4.50 -3.80
C ALA A 225 -4.18 5.34 -4.05
N ASP A 226 -4.69 5.27 -5.27
CA ASP A 226 -5.98 5.83 -5.63
C ASP A 226 -7.16 5.01 -5.07
N SER A 227 -8.36 5.59 -5.11
CA SER A 227 -9.59 4.96 -4.60
C SER A 227 -9.92 3.64 -5.28
N GLY A 228 -9.63 3.49 -6.56
CA GLY A 228 -9.86 2.26 -7.31
C GLY A 228 -8.94 1.12 -6.84
N THR A 229 -7.66 1.41 -6.62
CA THR A 229 -6.69 0.44 -6.07
C THR A 229 -7.06 0.06 -4.64
N VAL A 230 -7.48 1.03 -3.80
CA VAL A 230 -7.97 0.76 -2.44
C VAL A 230 -9.21 -0.13 -2.47
N ALA A 231 -10.18 0.18 -3.32
CA ALA A 231 -11.40 -0.64 -3.47
C ALA A 231 -11.09 -2.05 -3.96
N LEU A 232 -10.18 -2.19 -4.93
CA LEU A 232 -9.75 -3.50 -5.43
C LEU A 232 -9.08 -4.32 -4.31
N ALA A 233 -8.20 -3.70 -3.52
CA ALA A 233 -7.56 -4.36 -2.38
C ALA A 233 -8.59 -4.80 -1.33
N LEU A 234 -9.58 -3.96 -1.00
CA LEU A 234 -10.68 -4.33 -0.11
C LEU A 234 -11.49 -5.52 -0.65
N ALA A 235 -11.90 -5.47 -1.92
CA ALA A 235 -12.76 -6.50 -2.50
C ALA A 235 -12.05 -7.83 -2.72
N THR A 236 -10.76 -7.81 -3.01
CA THR A 236 -10.03 -9.00 -3.46
C THR A 236 -8.95 -9.47 -2.49
N GLY A 237 -8.46 -8.60 -1.63
CA GLY A 237 -7.28 -8.84 -0.80
C GLY A 237 -5.98 -8.84 -1.60
N GLU A 238 -5.97 -8.30 -2.81
CA GLU A 238 -4.81 -8.37 -3.71
C GLU A 238 -4.52 -7.02 -4.37
N ALA A 239 -3.26 -6.77 -4.65
CA ALA A 239 -2.79 -5.68 -5.50
C ALA A 239 -1.78 -6.19 -6.52
N SER A 240 -1.65 -5.47 -7.63
CA SER A 240 -0.68 -5.79 -8.69
C SER A 240 0.26 -4.62 -8.89
N MET A 241 1.56 -4.87 -8.78
CA MET A 241 2.59 -3.85 -8.95
C MET A 241 3.94 -4.45 -9.30
N PRO A 242 4.85 -3.71 -9.93
CA PRO A 242 6.24 -4.13 -10.02
C PRO A 242 6.90 -4.03 -8.65
N ILE A 243 7.79 -4.98 -8.32
CA ILE A 243 8.66 -4.88 -7.14
C ILE A 243 9.59 -3.68 -7.36
N PRO A 244 9.55 -2.65 -6.49
CA PRO A 244 10.44 -1.50 -6.65
C PRO A 244 11.88 -1.83 -6.27
N GLU A 245 12.83 -1.08 -6.83
CA GLU A 245 14.20 -1.07 -6.32
C GLU A 245 14.25 -0.49 -4.89
N SER A 246 15.24 -0.90 -4.11
CA SER A 246 15.46 -0.41 -2.75
C SER A 246 16.71 0.46 -2.66
N VAL A 247 16.68 1.42 -1.73
CA VAL A 247 17.83 2.21 -1.30
C VAL A 247 17.98 2.04 0.21
N LYS A 248 19.17 1.63 0.64
CA LYS A 248 19.48 1.47 2.07
C LYS A 248 19.87 2.82 2.69
N VAL A 249 19.19 3.18 3.77
CA VAL A 249 19.57 4.29 4.65
C VAL A 249 19.91 3.73 6.03
N THR A 250 21.06 4.10 6.56
CA THR A 250 21.51 3.65 7.89
C THR A 250 21.78 4.86 8.77
N PHE A 251 21.08 4.95 9.89
CA PHE A 251 21.36 5.92 10.93
C PHE A 251 22.47 5.40 11.85
N LYS A 252 23.46 6.27 12.16
CA LYS A 252 24.58 5.94 13.05
C LYS A 252 24.84 7.09 14.01
N GLY A 253 25.15 6.76 15.26
CA GLY A 253 25.41 7.73 16.31
C GLY A 253 24.13 8.24 16.96
N ASP A 254 24.31 9.14 17.92
CA ASP A 254 23.25 9.67 18.75
C ASP A 254 22.84 11.07 18.30
N MET A 255 21.56 11.35 18.41
CA MET A 255 21.02 12.68 18.16
C MET A 255 21.42 13.61 19.31
N LYS A 256 21.90 14.82 18.98
CA LYS A 256 22.24 15.81 19.98
C LYS A 256 20.98 16.35 20.68
N SER A 257 21.08 16.68 21.95
CA SER A 257 19.95 17.09 22.80
C SER A 257 19.20 18.35 22.35
N TYR A 258 19.81 19.16 21.50
CA TYR A 258 19.19 20.37 20.93
C TYR A 258 18.55 20.16 19.57
N MET A 259 18.63 18.94 18.99
CA MET A 259 18.06 18.61 17.69
C MET A 259 16.66 18.00 17.86
N ASP A 260 15.74 18.42 17.04
CA ASP A 260 14.49 17.70 16.79
C ASP A 260 14.73 16.60 15.76
N PHE A 261 13.97 15.53 15.83
CA PHE A 261 14.11 14.43 14.85
C PHE A 261 13.78 14.86 13.42
N ARG A 262 12.93 15.88 13.25
CA ARG A 262 12.63 16.47 11.93
C ARG A 262 13.88 17.11 11.29
N ASP A 263 14.81 17.63 12.08
CA ASP A 263 16.10 18.15 11.57
C ASP A 263 16.90 17.01 10.93
N VAL A 264 16.88 15.82 11.54
CA VAL A 264 17.55 14.62 10.99
C VAL A 264 16.91 14.21 9.67
N VAL A 265 15.59 14.24 9.57
CA VAL A 265 14.85 13.92 8.33
C VAL A 265 15.21 14.88 7.21
N HIS A 266 15.18 16.19 7.46
CA HIS A 266 15.53 17.22 6.48
C HIS A 266 17.02 17.15 6.09
N ALA A 267 17.91 16.91 7.08
CA ALA A 267 19.32 16.74 6.81
C ALA A 267 19.60 15.51 5.93
N THR A 268 18.87 14.40 6.12
CA THR A 268 18.99 13.21 5.28
C THR A 268 18.68 13.53 3.81
N GLN A 269 17.59 14.25 3.55
CA GLN A 269 17.23 14.66 2.19
C GLN A 269 18.25 15.62 1.59
N SER A 270 18.70 16.59 2.36
CA SER A 270 19.71 17.57 1.92
C SER A 270 21.05 16.91 1.60
N GLN A 271 21.53 16.03 2.48
CA GLN A 271 22.78 15.31 2.28
C GLN A 271 22.71 14.37 1.07
N MET A 272 21.60 13.69 0.87
CA MET A 272 21.38 12.85 -0.30
C MET A 272 21.52 13.67 -1.59
N LEU A 273 20.84 14.82 -1.69
CA LEU A 273 20.95 15.69 -2.86
C LEU A 273 22.39 16.20 -3.09
N GLN A 274 23.09 16.59 -2.02
CA GLN A 274 24.49 17.02 -2.11
C GLN A 274 25.41 15.89 -2.56
N GLN A 275 25.26 14.69 -2.01
CA GLN A 275 26.12 13.55 -2.31
C GLN A 275 25.95 13.06 -3.76
N PHE A 276 24.75 13.19 -4.34
CA PHE A 276 24.42 12.72 -5.67
C PHE A 276 24.23 13.86 -6.70
N GLY A 277 24.89 15.01 -6.47
CA GLY A 277 24.92 16.10 -7.44
C GLY A 277 23.57 16.71 -7.78
N GLY A 278 22.61 16.71 -6.83
CA GLY A 278 21.24 17.19 -6.99
C GLY A 278 20.26 16.11 -7.48
N GLU A 279 20.71 14.89 -7.74
CA GLU A 279 19.84 13.78 -8.11
C GLU A 279 19.13 13.22 -6.87
N ASN A 280 17.80 13.04 -6.97
CA ASN A 280 17.02 12.38 -5.93
C ASN A 280 17.01 10.87 -6.15
N VAL A 281 17.94 10.18 -5.50
CA VAL A 281 18.08 8.71 -5.61
C VAL A 281 16.95 7.93 -4.95
N PHE A 282 16.10 8.57 -4.13
CA PHE A 282 14.94 7.95 -3.49
C PHE A 282 13.72 7.89 -4.42
N GLN A 283 13.71 8.71 -5.47
CA GLN A 283 12.54 8.85 -6.32
C GLN A 283 12.12 7.52 -6.95
N GLY A 284 10.88 7.10 -6.66
CA GLY A 284 10.28 5.87 -7.21
C GLY A 284 10.82 4.57 -6.61
N LYS A 285 11.73 4.64 -5.64
CA LYS A 285 12.32 3.48 -4.94
C LYS A 285 11.71 3.30 -3.55
N ILE A 286 12.01 2.18 -2.91
CA ILE A 286 11.68 1.96 -1.50
C ILE A 286 12.91 2.26 -0.66
N ILE A 287 12.73 2.98 0.45
CA ILE A 287 13.80 3.23 1.39
C ILE A 287 13.78 2.15 2.48
N GLU A 288 14.83 1.33 2.54
CA GLU A 288 15.08 0.38 3.62
C GLU A 288 15.88 1.07 4.71
N VAL A 289 15.20 1.44 5.79
CA VAL A 289 15.77 2.20 6.89
C VAL A 289 16.33 1.24 7.93
N HIS A 290 17.65 1.22 8.10
CA HIS A 290 18.29 0.55 9.22
C HIS A 290 18.33 1.52 10.41
N ILE A 291 17.39 1.34 11.34
CA ILE A 291 17.04 2.34 12.33
C ILE A 291 18.10 2.57 13.41
N GLY A 292 19.03 1.63 13.62
CA GLY A 292 20.08 1.79 14.63
C GLY A 292 19.50 2.10 16.01
N THR A 293 19.75 3.30 16.50
CA THR A 293 19.26 3.79 17.81
C THR A 293 17.90 4.48 17.79
N LEU A 294 17.19 4.54 16.63
CA LEU A 294 15.87 5.16 16.56
C LEU A 294 14.83 4.39 17.36
N ASN A 295 13.98 5.10 18.09
CA ASN A 295 12.79 4.51 18.70
C ASN A 295 11.64 4.36 17.68
N ALA A 296 10.57 3.68 18.10
CA ALA A 296 9.42 3.39 17.21
C ALA A 296 8.76 4.65 16.62
N ASP A 297 8.64 5.74 17.39
CA ASP A 297 8.03 6.98 16.90
C ASP A 297 8.95 7.73 15.92
N GLN A 298 10.26 7.72 16.16
CA GLN A 298 11.26 8.27 15.23
C GLN A 298 11.29 7.46 13.93
N ALA A 299 11.25 6.14 14.03
CA ALA A 299 11.18 5.25 12.88
C ALA A 299 9.93 5.54 12.04
N PHE A 300 8.76 5.66 12.66
CA PHE A 300 7.53 6.03 11.98
C PHE A 300 7.61 7.43 11.36
N THR A 301 8.10 8.43 12.11
CA THR A 301 8.27 9.79 11.58
C THR A 301 9.14 9.82 10.34
N PHE A 302 10.26 9.09 10.34
CA PHE A 302 11.12 9.04 9.16
C PHE A 302 10.41 8.37 7.98
N THR A 303 9.77 7.21 8.20
CA THR A 303 9.08 6.50 7.12
C THR A 303 7.94 7.31 6.51
N ASP A 304 7.17 8.00 7.33
CA ASP A 304 6.09 8.89 6.88
C ASP A 304 6.62 10.01 5.97
N TRP A 305 7.71 10.67 6.36
CA TRP A 305 8.34 11.73 5.57
C TRP A 305 8.93 11.27 4.24
N THR A 306 9.16 9.98 4.03
CA THR A 306 9.66 9.48 2.75
C THR A 306 8.71 9.75 1.58
N ALA A 307 7.44 10.04 1.84
CA ALA A 307 6.48 10.53 0.85
C ALA A 307 6.96 11.85 0.22
N GLU A 308 7.42 12.80 1.03
CA GLU A 308 7.95 14.09 0.58
C GLU A 308 9.31 13.94 -0.12
N MET A 309 10.04 12.88 0.17
CA MET A 309 11.27 12.52 -0.54
C MET A 309 11.01 11.86 -1.91
N LYS A 310 9.74 11.77 -2.33
CA LYS A 310 9.28 11.09 -3.56
C LYS A 310 9.61 9.58 -3.60
N ALA A 311 9.88 8.98 -2.46
CA ALA A 311 10.01 7.53 -2.37
C ALA A 311 8.66 6.86 -2.62
N LYS A 312 8.66 5.66 -3.18
CA LYS A 312 7.44 4.91 -3.46
C LYS A 312 6.85 4.27 -2.20
N ALA A 313 7.73 3.85 -1.31
CA ALA A 313 7.42 3.32 0.01
C ALA A 313 8.68 3.41 0.90
N SER A 314 8.55 2.98 2.14
CA SER A 314 9.66 2.76 3.06
C SER A 314 9.35 1.61 4.01
N ILE A 315 10.38 1.06 4.59
CA ILE A 315 10.29 0.02 5.63
C ILE A 315 11.43 0.23 6.62
N CYS A 316 11.17 -0.02 7.90
CA CYS A 316 12.24 -0.09 8.92
C CYS A 316 12.75 -1.51 9.07
N ILE A 317 14.07 -1.61 9.06
CA ILE A 317 14.79 -2.84 9.42
C ILE A 317 15.29 -2.64 10.84
N SER A 318 14.71 -3.37 11.78
CA SER A 318 15.04 -3.33 13.22
C SER A 318 15.58 -4.66 13.69
N GLU A 319 16.27 -4.63 14.82
CA GLU A 319 16.61 -5.82 15.59
C GLU A 319 15.37 -6.37 16.29
N ASP A 320 15.37 -7.65 16.66
CA ASP A 320 14.23 -8.35 17.22
C ASP A 320 13.64 -7.65 18.45
N ASP A 321 14.46 -7.22 19.40
CA ASP A 321 14.01 -6.52 20.62
C ASP A 321 13.25 -5.22 20.29
N THR A 322 13.71 -4.46 19.30
CA THR A 322 13.05 -3.23 18.85
C THR A 322 11.72 -3.54 18.15
N LEU A 323 11.68 -4.60 17.36
CA LEU A 323 10.48 -5.06 16.70
C LEU A 323 9.44 -5.52 17.73
N ILE A 324 9.84 -6.37 18.69
CA ILE A 324 8.97 -6.85 19.78
C ILE A 324 8.40 -5.66 20.55
N GLY A 325 9.24 -4.71 20.97
CA GLY A 325 8.78 -3.49 21.64
C GLY A 325 7.77 -2.68 20.82
N SER A 326 7.98 -2.57 19.51
CA SER A 326 7.03 -1.91 18.58
C SER A 326 5.69 -2.66 18.48
N LEU A 327 5.69 -3.99 18.49
CA LEU A 327 4.48 -4.81 18.47
C LEU A 327 3.71 -4.71 19.80
N GLU A 328 4.38 -4.68 20.93
CA GLU A 328 3.74 -4.48 22.24
C GLU A 328 3.08 -3.09 22.34
N ILE A 329 3.72 -2.05 21.82
CA ILE A 329 3.11 -0.71 21.70
C ILE A 329 1.87 -0.77 20.81
N ALA A 330 1.95 -1.44 19.67
CA ALA A 330 0.81 -1.61 18.76
C ALA A 330 -0.36 -2.32 19.46
N LYS A 331 -0.12 -3.42 20.17
CA LYS A 331 -1.14 -4.13 20.97
C LYS A 331 -1.84 -3.22 21.98
N SER A 332 -1.05 -2.44 22.73
CA SER A 332 -1.60 -1.50 23.70
C SER A 332 -2.51 -0.46 23.06
N ARG A 333 -2.14 0.05 21.87
CA ARG A 333 -2.95 1.01 21.10
C ARG A 333 -4.21 0.36 20.53
N ILE A 334 -4.10 -0.88 20.00
CA ILE A 334 -5.25 -1.65 19.52
C ILE A 334 -6.22 -1.91 20.67
N GLN A 335 -5.74 -2.20 21.90
CA GLN A 335 -6.61 -2.35 23.07
C GLN A 335 -7.39 -1.06 23.37
N ILE A 336 -6.74 0.11 23.26
CA ILE A 336 -7.42 1.41 23.40
C ILE A 336 -8.51 1.58 22.31
N MET A 337 -8.26 1.14 21.08
CA MET A 337 -9.26 1.17 20.01
C MET A 337 -10.46 0.26 20.32
N ILE A 338 -10.21 -0.93 20.88
CA ILE A 338 -11.26 -1.85 21.35
C ILE A 338 -12.11 -1.18 22.44
N ASP A 339 -11.47 -0.59 23.44
CA ASP A 339 -12.14 0.05 24.58
C ASP A 339 -12.98 1.27 24.11
N LYS A 340 -12.58 1.92 23.03
CA LYS A 340 -13.32 3.00 22.39
C LYS A 340 -14.40 2.53 21.41
N GLY A 341 -14.52 1.24 21.15
CA GLY A 341 -15.53 0.71 20.22
C GLY A 341 -15.28 1.06 18.75
N MET A 342 -14.02 1.19 18.33
CA MET A 342 -13.65 1.55 16.95
C MET A 342 -13.93 0.43 15.94
N ASP A 343 -14.16 -0.77 16.38
CA ASP A 343 -14.59 -1.93 15.61
C ASP A 343 -15.96 -2.39 16.12
N ASN A 344 -16.90 -2.70 15.24
CA ASN A 344 -18.30 -2.96 15.59
C ASN A 344 -18.49 -4.08 16.62
N ASP A 345 -17.77 -5.19 16.42
CA ASP A 345 -17.83 -6.39 17.25
C ASP A 345 -16.48 -6.73 17.89
N ASN A 346 -15.50 -5.88 17.70
CA ASN A 346 -14.11 -6.04 18.13
C ASN A 346 -13.40 -7.30 17.58
N GLN A 347 -13.95 -7.96 16.57
CA GLN A 347 -13.35 -9.21 16.07
C GLN A 347 -12.10 -8.93 15.26
N VAL A 348 -12.10 -7.89 14.40
CA VAL A 348 -10.95 -7.50 13.59
C VAL A 348 -9.81 -7.07 14.50
N LEU A 349 -10.05 -6.16 15.43
CA LEU A 349 -9.04 -5.67 16.37
C LEU A 349 -8.47 -6.77 17.27
N LYS A 350 -9.31 -7.70 17.77
CA LYS A 350 -8.86 -8.88 18.51
C LYS A 350 -8.02 -9.83 17.65
N GLY A 351 -8.40 -9.99 16.38
CA GLY A 351 -7.62 -10.75 15.41
C GLY A 351 -6.22 -10.17 15.24
N LEU A 352 -6.09 -8.84 15.12
CA LEU A 352 -4.80 -8.16 15.04
C LEU A 352 -3.94 -8.35 16.28
N ILE A 353 -4.52 -8.33 17.49
CA ILE A 353 -3.80 -8.67 18.73
C ILE A 353 -3.27 -10.11 18.68
N ALA A 354 -4.09 -11.07 18.22
CA ALA A 354 -3.67 -12.46 18.11
C ALA A 354 -2.53 -12.66 17.11
N ILE A 355 -2.53 -11.89 16.01
CA ILE A 355 -1.40 -11.87 15.05
C ILE A 355 -0.14 -11.33 15.75
N ALA A 356 -0.25 -10.22 16.48
CA ALA A 356 0.89 -9.65 17.23
C ALA A 356 1.44 -10.62 18.24
N ASP A 357 0.58 -11.28 19.05
CA ASP A 357 1.00 -12.28 20.02
C ASP A 357 1.79 -13.43 19.40
N LYS A 358 1.31 -13.92 18.26
CA LYS A 358 2.02 -14.95 17.50
C LYS A 358 3.36 -14.49 16.95
N ARG A 359 3.52 -13.20 16.66
CA ARG A 359 4.79 -12.65 16.15
C ARG A 359 5.79 -12.38 17.27
N ILE A 360 5.33 -12.07 18.48
CA ILE A 360 6.17 -11.84 19.68
C ILE A 360 6.69 -13.17 20.25
N ALA A 361 5.87 -14.23 20.19
CA ALA A 361 6.24 -15.58 20.67
C ALA A 361 7.28 -16.25 19.76
#